data_d5bc07e20cdbd9967f2fbebd5d16a5b3
#
_entry.id   d5bc07e20cdbd9967f2fbebd5d16a5b3
#
_cell.length_a   1.000
_cell.length_b   1.000
_cell.length_c   1.000
_cell.angle_alpha   90.00
_cell.angle_beta   90.00
_cell.angle_gamma   90.00
#
_symmetry.space_group_name_H-M   'P 1'
#
loop_
_entity.id
_entity.type
_entity.pdbx_description
1 polymer ?
#
loop_
_entity_poly.entity_id
_entity_poly.type
_entity_poly.pdbx_seq_one_letter_code
_entity_poly.pdbx_strand_id
1 'polypeptide(L)' 'MITIDSHQHFWEINRFNYSWMDKKSPLRKDFLPNDLEKLIEENQIDKTIIVQAVPSTEETYWLLEMAENYDFIAGVVGW' A
#
# COMPACT_ATOMS: atom_id res chain seq x y z
N MET A 1 16.51 5.56 -16.42
CA MET A 1 16.36 6.10 -15.06
C MET A 1 15.24 5.38 -14.35
N ILE A 2 15.44 4.98 -13.09
CA ILE A 2 14.40 4.33 -12.28
C ILE A 2 13.64 5.41 -11.51
N THR A 3 12.32 5.38 -11.62
CA THR A 3 11.43 6.29 -10.88
C THR A 3 10.75 5.51 -9.75
N ILE A 4 10.87 6.01 -8.53
CA ILE A 4 10.32 5.36 -7.34
C ILE A 4 9.36 6.30 -6.63
N ASP A 5 8.12 5.83 -6.39
CA ASP A 5 7.20 6.49 -5.48
C ASP A 5 7.55 6.02 -4.05
N SER A 6 8.05 6.92 -3.22
CA SER A 6 8.58 6.59 -1.91
C SER A 6 7.54 6.61 -0.79
N HIS A 7 6.28 6.86 -1.09
CA HIS A 7 5.25 6.97 -0.06
C HIS A 7 3.90 6.49 -0.57
N GLN A 8 3.65 5.19 -0.47
CA GLN A 8 2.42 4.56 -0.93
C GLN A 8 1.77 3.79 0.22
N HIS A 9 0.44 3.81 0.26
CA HIS A 9 -0.34 3.04 1.23
C HIS A 9 -1.23 2.02 0.53
N PHE A 10 -1.38 0.84 1.13
CA PHE A 10 -2.39 -0.12 0.75
C PHE A 10 -3.25 -0.44 1.96
N TRP A 11 -4.52 -0.69 1.74
CA TRP A 11 -5.41 -1.17 2.81
C TRP A 11 -6.54 -2.03 2.27
N GLU A 12 -6.98 -2.93 3.13
CA GLU A 12 -8.18 -3.75 2.92
C GLU A 12 -9.10 -3.41 4.08
N ILE A 13 -10.19 -2.72 3.79
CA ILE A 13 -10.94 -1.92 4.77
C ILE A 13 -11.46 -2.72 5.97
N ASN A 14 -11.71 -4.01 5.81
CA ASN A 14 -12.21 -4.85 6.89
C ASN A 14 -11.13 -5.71 7.55
N ARG A 15 -9.88 -5.58 7.12
CA ARG A 15 -8.79 -6.41 7.65
C ARG A 15 -8.20 -5.86 8.93
N PHE A 16 -8.02 -4.54 9.02
CA PHE A 16 -7.44 -3.87 10.18
C PHE A 16 -8.31 -2.71 10.62
N ASN A 17 -8.05 -2.19 11.83
CA ASN A 17 -8.78 -1.06 12.35
C ASN A 17 -8.19 0.27 11.84
N TYR A 18 -8.82 0.84 10.83
CA TYR A 18 -8.45 2.13 10.26
C TYR A 18 -9.25 3.24 10.95
N SER A 19 -9.01 3.44 12.26
CA SER A 19 -9.79 4.36 13.09
C SER A 19 -9.69 5.82 12.67
N TRP A 20 -8.62 6.19 11.95
CA TRP A 20 -8.44 7.54 11.41
C TRP A 20 -9.35 7.83 10.22
N MET A 21 -9.99 6.82 9.66
CA MET A 21 -10.80 6.94 8.45
C MET A 21 -12.27 7.09 8.79
N ASP A 22 -12.90 8.19 8.32
CA ASP A 22 -14.32 8.44 8.49
C ASP A 22 -15.13 7.35 7.77
N LYS A 23 -16.24 6.92 8.40
CA LYS A 23 -17.15 5.93 7.81
C LYS A 23 -17.74 6.36 6.47
N LYS A 24 -17.86 7.67 6.24
CA LYS A 24 -18.39 8.24 5.00
C LYS A 24 -17.31 8.67 4.01
N SER A 25 -16.04 8.43 4.33
CA SER A 25 -14.94 8.80 3.46
C SER A 25 -14.97 8.01 2.15
N PRO A 26 -14.74 8.66 0.98
CA PRO A 26 -14.57 7.93 -0.28
C PRO A 26 -13.34 7.02 -0.28
N LEU A 27 -12.42 7.20 0.68
CA LEU A 27 -11.25 6.34 0.85
C LEU A 27 -11.61 5.02 1.56
N ARG A 28 -12.82 4.89 2.11
CA ARG A 28 -13.24 3.70 2.85
C ARG A 28 -13.66 2.57 1.91
N LYS A 29 -12.69 2.10 1.14
CA LYS A 29 -12.78 0.96 0.24
C LYS A 29 -11.40 0.35 0.11
N ASP A 30 -11.30 -0.84 -0.44
CA ASP A 30 -10.01 -1.50 -0.60
C ASP A 30 -9.12 -0.79 -1.62
N PHE A 31 -7.85 -0.65 -1.27
CA PHE A 31 -6.79 -0.19 -2.18
C PHE A 31 -5.64 -1.18 -2.08
N LEU A 32 -5.50 -2.04 -3.07
CA LEU A 32 -4.58 -3.17 -3.09
C LEU A 32 -3.60 -3.05 -4.25
N PRO A 33 -2.51 -3.85 -4.26
CA PRO A 33 -1.50 -3.75 -5.32
C PRO A 33 -2.05 -3.83 -6.73
N ASN A 34 -3.07 -4.65 -6.98
CA ASN A 34 -3.68 -4.77 -8.32
C ASN A 34 -4.29 -3.45 -8.79
N ASP A 35 -4.81 -2.64 -7.86
CA ASP A 35 -5.40 -1.34 -8.19
C ASP A 35 -4.33 -0.34 -8.60
N LEU A 36 -3.16 -0.43 -8.01
CA LEU A 36 -2.04 0.48 -8.27
C LEU A 36 -1.27 0.12 -9.53
N GLU A 37 -1.16 -1.16 -9.86
CA GLU A 37 -0.30 -1.66 -10.93
C GLU A 37 -0.51 -0.92 -12.25
N LYS A 38 -1.76 -0.73 -12.64
CA LYS A 38 -2.11 -0.01 -13.86
C LYS A 38 -1.69 1.46 -13.81
N LEU A 39 -1.86 2.09 -12.65
CA LEU A 39 -1.52 3.51 -12.47
C LEU A 39 -0.02 3.74 -12.57
N ILE A 40 0.79 2.86 -11.99
CA ILE A 40 2.25 3.00 -12.08
C ILE A 40 2.76 2.77 -13.50
N GLU A 41 2.17 1.85 -14.24
CA GLU A 41 2.51 1.63 -15.64
C GLU A 41 2.19 2.86 -16.48
N GLU A 42 0.99 3.43 -16.32
CA GLU A 42 0.54 4.62 -17.05
C GLU A 42 1.40 5.86 -16.75
N ASN A 43 1.92 5.97 -15.54
CA ASN A 43 2.71 7.12 -15.08
C ASN A 43 4.21 6.87 -15.12
N GLN A 44 4.66 5.74 -15.67
CA GLN A 44 6.06 5.36 -15.82
C GLN A 44 6.82 5.33 -14.48
N ILE A 45 6.14 4.89 -13.42
CA ILE A 45 6.75 4.64 -12.12
C ILE A 45 7.20 3.19 -12.09
N ASP A 46 8.46 2.93 -11.78
CA ASP A 46 9.04 1.59 -11.79
C ASP A 46 8.79 0.83 -10.51
N LYS A 47 8.91 1.51 -9.37
CA LYS A 47 8.81 0.90 -8.04
C LYS A 47 8.07 1.80 -7.08
N THR A 48 7.58 1.21 -5.98
CA THR A 48 6.96 1.96 -4.90
C THR A 48 7.45 1.44 -3.55
N ILE A 49 7.41 2.31 -2.53
CA ILE A 49 7.68 1.93 -1.14
C ILE A 49 6.37 2.07 -0.38
N ILE A 50 5.95 1.00 0.29
CA ILE A 50 4.71 1.00 1.07
C ILE A 50 4.98 1.52 2.47
N VAL A 51 4.12 2.42 2.93
CA VAL A 51 4.18 2.95 4.30
C VAL A 51 2.99 2.40 5.07
N GLN A 52 3.20 2.04 6.34
CA GLN A 52 2.15 1.52 7.21
C GLN A 52 0.97 2.51 7.27
N ALA A 53 -0.25 1.99 7.32
CA ALA A 53 -1.47 2.79 7.41
C ALA A 53 -2.07 2.79 8.82
N VAL A 54 -1.77 1.77 9.62
CA VAL A 54 -2.19 1.67 11.02
C VAL A 54 -1.01 1.21 11.89
N PRO A 55 -0.97 1.56 13.19
CA PRO A 55 0.10 1.12 14.10
C PRO A 55 -0.14 -0.35 14.50
N SER A 56 0.19 -1.27 13.62
CA SER A 56 -0.09 -2.70 13.78
C SER A 56 1.05 -3.55 13.24
N THR A 57 1.55 -4.46 14.07
CA THR A 57 2.55 -5.45 13.66
C THR A 57 1.98 -6.39 12.62
N GLU A 58 0.72 -6.77 12.77
CA GLU A 58 0.03 -7.66 11.82
C GLU A 58 -0.06 -7.01 10.44
N GLU A 59 -0.34 -5.72 10.38
CA GLU A 59 -0.35 -5.01 9.11
C GLU A 59 1.04 -5.01 8.48
N THR A 60 2.09 -4.80 9.27
CA THR A 60 3.48 -4.83 8.78
C THR A 60 3.81 -6.16 8.13
N TYR A 61 3.45 -7.28 8.76
CA TYR A 61 3.65 -8.61 8.16
C TYR A 61 2.88 -8.78 6.86
N TRP A 62 1.65 -8.28 6.80
CA TRP A 62 0.82 -8.32 5.60
C TRP A 62 1.47 -7.52 4.46
N LEU A 63 2.00 -6.31 4.75
CA LEU A 63 2.71 -5.50 3.77
C LEU A 63 4.00 -6.15 3.28
N LEU A 64 4.75 -6.82 4.17
CA LEU A 64 5.96 -7.55 3.80
C LEU A 64 5.63 -8.72 2.86
N GLU A 65 4.53 -9.42 3.12
CA GLU A 65 4.06 -10.48 2.24
C GLU A 65 3.70 -9.95 0.85
N MET A 66 3.06 -8.78 0.78
CA MET A 66 2.81 -8.12 -0.50
C MET A 66 4.11 -7.81 -1.23
N ALA A 67 5.13 -7.32 -0.54
CA ALA A 67 6.41 -7.00 -1.14
C ALA A 67 7.10 -8.23 -1.74
N GLU A 68 6.88 -9.40 -1.16
CA GLU A 68 7.40 -10.65 -1.72
C GLU A 68 6.67 -11.08 -2.99
N ASN A 69 5.38 -10.76 -3.11
CA ASN A 69 4.53 -11.21 -4.20
C ASN A 69 4.44 -10.25 -5.38
N TYR A 70 4.86 -9.00 -5.21
CA TYR A 70 4.76 -7.96 -6.22
C TYR A 70 6.10 -7.28 -6.43
N ASP A 71 6.70 -7.51 -7.59
CA ASP A 71 8.05 -7.00 -7.92
C ASP A 71 8.15 -5.48 -7.91
N PHE A 72 7.06 -4.77 -8.15
CA PHE A 72 7.08 -3.30 -8.16
C PHE A 72 7.16 -2.70 -6.75
N ILE A 73 6.98 -3.50 -5.70
CA ILE A 73 7.13 -3.02 -4.32
C ILE A 73 8.60 -3.18 -3.91
N ALA A 74 9.30 -2.06 -3.76
CA ALA A 74 10.73 -2.05 -3.45
C ALA A 74 11.03 -2.17 -1.96
N GLY A 75 10.10 -1.77 -1.10
CA GLY A 75 10.32 -1.85 0.34
C GLY A 75 9.08 -1.46 1.14
N VAL A 76 9.16 -1.66 2.45
CA VAL A 76 8.07 -1.40 3.39
C VAL A 76 8.59 -0.57 4.56
N VAL A 77 7.87 0.50 4.92
CA VAL A 77 8.07 1.23 6.16
C VAL A 77 6.96 0.79 7.11
N GLY A 78 7.30 -0.08 8.05
CA GLY A 78 6.34 -0.70 8.97
C GLY A 78 6.30 -0.03 10.34
N TRP A 79 5.42 -0.57 11.16
CA TRP A 79 5.27 -0.17 12.56
C TRP A 79 6.35 -0.81 13.44
#